data_24d9daac25e323ec08357b6e87dd48ef
#
_entry.id   24d9daac25e323ec08357b6e87dd48ef
#
_cell.length_a   1.000
_cell.length_b   1.000
_cell.length_c   1.000
_cell.angle_alpha   90.00
_cell.angle_beta   90.00
_cell.angle_gamma   90.00
#
_symmetry.space_group_name_H-M   'P 1'
#
loop_
_entity.id
_entity.type
_entity.pdbx_description
1 polymer ?
#
loop_
_entity_poly.entity_id
_entity_poly.type
_entity_poly.pdbx_seq_one_letter_code
_entity_poly.pdbx_strand_id
1 'polypeptide(L)'
;MIFQELEIAGVYLITPVKNEDERGFFARTFCEREFREIGLCTSFVQCNLSYNVKKGTLRGMHYQAAPYEEVKIVSCPKGAVYDVALDVRSNSPTFGKWISRELNEDNHEMLYLPKGIAHGFQSLEDDTFVYYQIGAYYEPKAARGIRYDDPRYAIQWPLEEKILSNRDKEHPVGVSV
;
A
#
# COMPACT_ATOMS: atom_id res chain seq x y z
N MET A 1 -14.11 -11.66 -6.50
CA MET A 1 -12.90 -11.45 -5.67
C MET A 1 -13.22 -11.87 -4.23
N ILE A 2 -12.21 -12.22 -3.43
CA ILE A 2 -12.37 -12.47 -2.01
C ILE A 2 -11.83 -11.24 -1.28
N PHE A 3 -12.60 -10.68 -0.35
CA PHE A 3 -12.23 -9.52 0.44
C PHE A 3 -12.14 -9.94 1.92
N GLN A 4 -11.00 -9.71 2.52
CA GLN A 4 -10.76 -9.98 3.93
C GLN A 4 -10.36 -8.68 4.63
N GLU A 5 -11.20 -8.20 5.56
CA GLU A 5 -10.82 -7.07 6.40
C GLU A 5 -9.69 -7.49 7.34
N LEU A 6 -8.68 -6.64 7.46
CA LEU A 6 -7.50 -6.90 8.28
C LEU A 6 -7.61 -6.21 9.65
N GLU A 7 -6.53 -6.26 10.43
CA GLU A 7 -6.48 -5.79 11.82
C GLU A 7 -6.61 -4.26 11.98
N ILE A 8 -6.47 -3.52 10.86
CA ILE A 8 -6.72 -2.07 10.79
C ILE A 8 -8.04 -1.85 10.07
N ALA A 9 -9.00 -1.23 10.73
CA ALA A 9 -10.36 -1.04 10.22
C ALA A 9 -10.37 -0.37 8.83
N GLY A 10 -11.07 -1.00 7.89
CA GLY A 10 -11.19 -0.58 6.51
C GLY A 10 -10.00 -0.93 5.61
N VAL A 11 -8.95 -1.56 6.13
CA VAL A 11 -7.88 -2.14 5.31
C VAL A 11 -8.27 -3.56 4.91
N TYR A 12 -8.25 -3.85 3.62
CA TYR A 12 -8.62 -5.17 3.10
C TYR A 12 -7.49 -5.81 2.31
N LEU A 13 -7.31 -7.11 2.54
CA LEU A 13 -6.62 -7.98 1.61
C LEU A 13 -7.64 -8.44 0.55
N ILE A 14 -7.29 -8.28 -0.71
CA ILE A 14 -8.12 -8.67 -1.85
C ILE A 14 -7.40 -9.79 -2.60
N THR A 15 -8.03 -10.96 -2.65
CA THR A 15 -7.50 -12.11 -3.40
C THR A 15 -8.34 -12.30 -4.67
N PRO A 16 -7.74 -12.17 -5.87
CA PRO A 16 -8.42 -12.46 -7.13
C PRO A 16 -8.83 -13.91 -7.23
N VAL A 17 -10.04 -14.18 -7.70
CA VAL A 17 -10.46 -15.54 -8.07
C VAL A 17 -9.97 -15.83 -9.47
N LYS A 18 -9.07 -16.80 -9.59
CA LYS A 18 -8.46 -17.22 -10.86
C LYS A 18 -9.37 -18.19 -11.59
N ASN A 19 -9.61 -17.96 -12.88
CA ASN A 19 -10.19 -18.91 -13.82
C ASN A 19 -9.04 -19.50 -14.63
N GLU A 20 -8.64 -20.72 -14.30
CA GLU A 20 -7.46 -21.38 -14.84
C GLU A 20 -7.81 -22.29 -16.01
N ASP A 21 -6.94 -22.31 -17.05
CA ASP A 21 -6.93 -23.28 -18.14
C ASP A 21 -5.49 -23.54 -18.60
N GLU A 22 -5.30 -24.32 -19.67
CA GLU A 22 -3.99 -24.68 -20.21
C GLU A 22 -3.12 -23.50 -20.67
N ARG A 23 -3.70 -22.31 -20.83
CA ARG A 23 -3.00 -21.07 -21.23
C ARG A 23 -2.54 -20.24 -20.04
N GLY A 24 -2.93 -20.60 -18.80
CA GLY A 24 -2.72 -19.85 -17.57
C GLY A 24 -4.04 -19.51 -16.89
N PHE A 25 -4.21 -18.28 -16.43
CA PHE A 25 -5.44 -17.86 -15.78
C PHE A 25 -5.94 -16.50 -16.26
N PHE A 26 -7.23 -16.29 -16.06
CA PHE A 26 -7.86 -14.99 -16.15
C PHE A 26 -8.46 -14.65 -14.77
N ALA A 27 -8.17 -13.46 -14.25
CA ALA A 27 -8.70 -13.01 -12.97
C ALA A 27 -9.13 -11.55 -13.04
N ARG A 28 -10.20 -11.23 -12.33
CA ARG A 28 -10.65 -9.86 -12.15
C ARG A 28 -9.90 -9.24 -10.98
N THR A 29 -9.29 -8.06 -11.21
CA THR A 29 -8.55 -7.30 -10.19
C THR A 29 -9.31 -6.10 -9.66
N PHE A 30 -10.36 -5.65 -10.36
CA PHE A 30 -11.27 -4.59 -9.92
C PHE A 30 -12.68 -4.81 -10.49
N CYS A 31 -13.69 -4.60 -9.68
CA CYS A 31 -15.08 -4.54 -10.12
C CYS A 31 -15.86 -3.56 -9.24
N GLU A 32 -16.34 -2.49 -9.84
CA GLU A 32 -17.09 -1.44 -9.15
C GLU A 32 -18.26 -2.03 -8.33
N ARG A 33 -18.99 -3.01 -8.88
CA ARG A 33 -20.11 -3.66 -8.20
C ARG A 33 -19.67 -4.38 -6.94
N GLU A 34 -18.65 -5.24 -7.03
CA GLU A 34 -18.15 -6.02 -5.88
C GLU A 34 -17.58 -5.12 -4.78
N PHE A 35 -16.89 -4.04 -5.14
CA PHE A 35 -16.40 -3.04 -4.17
C PHE A 35 -17.54 -2.29 -3.49
N ARG A 36 -18.56 -1.88 -4.27
CA ARG A 36 -19.73 -1.16 -3.74
C ARG A 36 -20.54 -2.04 -2.77
N GLU A 37 -20.69 -3.32 -3.05
CA GLU A 37 -21.43 -4.28 -2.20
C GLU A 37 -20.88 -4.35 -0.77
N ILE A 38 -19.59 -4.14 -0.59
CA ILE A 38 -18.94 -4.13 0.74
C ILE A 38 -18.56 -2.71 1.22
N GLY A 39 -19.06 -1.67 0.55
CA GLY A 39 -18.90 -0.27 0.96
C GLY A 39 -17.54 0.34 0.67
N LEU A 40 -16.72 -0.26 -0.20
CA LEU A 40 -15.42 0.29 -0.57
C LEU A 40 -15.52 1.37 -1.65
N CYS A 41 -14.51 2.23 -1.72
CA CYS A 41 -14.40 3.24 -2.77
C CYS A 41 -14.29 2.57 -4.14
N THR A 42 -15.03 3.10 -5.12
CA THR A 42 -15.06 2.60 -6.50
C THR A 42 -14.53 3.60 -7.52
N SER A 43 -14.19 4.82 -7.07
CA SER A 43 -13.68 5.88 -7.94
C SER A 43 -12.16 5.97 -7.81
N PHE A 44 -11.45 5.59 -8.86
CA PHE A 44 -10.00 5.72 -8.96
C PHE A 44 -9.67 6.65 -10.12
N VAL A 45 -8.95 7.72 -9.83
CA VAL A 45 -8.68 8.82 -10.76
C VAL A 45 -7.25 8.82 -11.32
N GLN A 46 -6.36 8.04 -10.69
CA GLN A 46 -4.96 7.88 -11.12
C GLN A 46 -4.54 6.41 -10.99
N CYS A 47 -3.73 5.95 -11.94
CA CYS A 47 -3.02 4.68 -11.85
C CYS A 47 -1.53 4.94 -12.02
N ASN A 48 -0.72 4.41 -11.13
CA ASN A 48 0.73 4.62 -11.14
C ASN A 48 1.47 3.28 -11.13
N LEU A 49 2.64 3.27 -11.75
CA LEU A 49 3.55 2.13 -11.73
C LEU A 49 4.89 2.56 -11.13
N SER A 50 5.37 1.81 -10.15
CA SER A 50 6.70 1.97 -9.56
C SER A 50 7.58 0.81 -10.00
N TYR A 51 8.75 1.11 -10.55
CA TYR A 51 9.79 0.12 -10.85
C TYR A 51 10.92 0.24 -9.85
N ASN A 52 11.32 -0.88 -9.28
CA ASN A 52 12.34 -0.98 -8.24
C ASN A 52 13.44 -1.92 -8.74
N VAL A 53 14.57 -1.33 -9.15
CA VAL A 53 15.68 -2.06 -9.79
C VAL A 53 16.32 -3.07 -8.85
N LYS A 54 16.38 -2.72 -7.56
CA LYS A 54 17.12 -3.51 -6.58
C LYS A 54 16.25 -3.95 -5.40
N LYS A 55 16.46 -5.20 -4.98
CA LYS A 55 16.04 -5.72 -3.69
C LYS A 55 16.47 -4.77 -2.57
N GLY A 56 15.62 -4.59 -1.56
CA GLY A 56 15.85 -3.66 -0.47
C GLY A 56 15.44 -2.21 -0.77
N THR A 57 14.92 -1.89 -1.98
CA THR A 57 14.36 -0.58 -2.25
C THR A 57 13.16 -0.35 -1.33
N LEU A 58 13.25 0.69 -0.49
CA LEU A 58 12.20 1.09 0.43
C LEU A 58 11.62 2.45 0.01
N ARG A 59 10.31 2.51 -0.12
CA ARG A 59 9.54 3.73 -0.40
C ARG A 59 8.45 3.89 0.65
N GLY A 60 8.41 5.00 1.33
CA GLY A 60 7.41 5.28 2.35
C GLY A 60 8.00 5.83 3.64
N MET A 61 7.12 6.01 4.64
CA MET A 61 5.65 5.87 4.59
C MET A 61 5.02 7.14 4.02
N HIS A 62 4.12 7.03 3.05
CA HIS A 62 3.54 8.17 2.36
C HIS A 62 2.01 8.21 2.48
N TYR A 63 1.45 9.40 2.68
CA TYR A 63 0.01 9.67 2.67
C TYR A 63 -0.26 11.10 2.24
N GLN A 64 -1.51 11.43 1.93
CA GLN A 64 -1.97 12.80 1.76
C GLN A 64 -2.82 13.21 2.96
N ALA A 65 -2.55 14.43 3.48
CA ALA A 65 -3.34 15.00 4.57
C ALA A 65 -4.69 15.51 4.08
N ALA A 66 -5.67 15.59 5.00
CA ALA A 66 -6.96 16.18 4.71
C ALA A 66 -6.84 17.61 4.12
N PRO A 67 -7.72 18.02 3.22
CA PRO A 67 -8.87 17.28 2.66
C PRO A 67 -8.55 16.42 1.41
N TYR A 68 -7.27 16.17 1.12
CA TYR A 68 -6.80 15.49 -0.10
C TYR A 68 -6.44 14.01 0.13
N GLU A 69 -6.96 13.42 1.20
CA GLU A 69 -6.71 12.03 1.55
C GLU A 69 -7.10 11.09 0.43
N GLU A 70 -6.29 10.08 0.24
CA GLU A 70 -6.41 9.13 -0.88
C GLU A 70 -6.72 7.71 -0.40
N VAL A 71 -7.57 7.03 -1.15
CA VAL A 71 -7.72 5.58 -1.10
C VAL A 71 -6.72 5.00 -2.09
N LYS A 72 -6.12 3.85 -1.76
CA LYS A 72 -5.23 3.12 -2.67
C LYS A 72 -5.64 1.66 -2.78
N ILE A 73 -5.46 1.09 -3.98
CA ILE A 73 -5.28 -0.36 -4.16
C ILE A 73 -3.84 -0.55 -4.60
N VAL A 74 -3.13 -1.43 -3.91
CA VAL A 74 -1.72 -1.73 -4.17
C VAL A 74 -1.58 -3.18 -4.57
N SER A 75 -0.81 -3.47 -5.61
CA SER A 75 -0.48 -4.82 -6.06
C SER A 75 0.96 -4.92 -6.55
N CYS A 76 1.51 -6.13 -6.56
CA CYS A 76 2.84 -6.43 -7.08
C CYS A 76 2.72 -7.36 -8.29
N PRO A 77 2.62 -6.84 -9.52
CA PRO A 77 2.46 -7.66 -10.72
C PRO A 77 3.73 -8.38 -11.16
N LYS A 78 4.89 -8.01 -10.63
CA LYS A 78 6.17 -8.69 -10.88
C LYS A 78 7.10 -8.55 -9.68
N GLY A 79 7.76 -9.65 -9.31
CA GLY A 79 8.63 -9.72 -8.14
C GLY A 79 7.83 -9.79 -6.84
N ALA A 80 8.39 -9.29 -5.75
CA ALA A 80 7.78 -9.36 -4.42
C ALA A 80 8.08 -8.10 -3.59
N VAL A 81 7.11 -7.70 -2.76
CA VAL A 81 7.25 -6.61 -1.79
C VAL A 81 6.71 -6.99 -0.43
N TYR A 82 7.36 -6.51 0.60
CA TYR A 82 6.82 -6.41 1.96
C TYR A 82 6.08 -5.08 2.05
N ASP A 83 4.77 -5.13 1.94
CA ASP A 83 3.89 -3.97 1.88
C ASP A 83 3.36 -3.64 3.27
N VAL A 84 3.42 -2.35 3.67
CA VAL A 84 3.11 -1.89 5.02
C VAL A 84 2.03 -0.82 4.99
N ALA A 85 1.01 -1.01 5.81
CA ALA A 85 -0.06 -0.05 6.09
C ALA A 85 0.03 0.41 7.54
N LEU A 86 0.15 1.72 7.77
CA LEU A 86 0.19 2.36 9.08
C LEU A 86 -1.02 3.27 9.26
N ASP A 87 -1.81 3.07 10.32
CA ASP A 87 -2.96 3.91 10.63
C ASP A 87 -2.53 5.25 11.23
N VAL A 88 -2.80 6.33 10.50
CA VAL A 88 -2.50 7.71 10.96
C VAL A 88 -3.76 8.52 11.26
N ARG A 89 -4.92 7.88 11.34
CA ARG A 89 -6.20 8.51 11.70
C ARG A 89 -6.28 8.73 13.21
N SER A 90 -6.19 9.97 13.65
CA SER A 90 -6.16 10.33 15.09
C SER A 90 -7.36 9.81 15.90
N ASN A 91 -8.53 9.64 15.26
CA ASN A 91 -9.75 9.14 15.90
C ASN A 91 -9.96 7.62 15.72
N SER A 92 -8.98 6.90 15.14
CA SER A 92 -9.08 5.46 14.93
C SER A 92 -8.70 4.67 16.19
N PRO A 93 -9.40 3.57 16.49
CA PRO A 93 -9.00 2.68 17.58
C PRO A 93 -7.67 1.96 17.31
N THR A 94 -7.21 2.00 16.06
CA THR A 94 -5.94 1.42 15.63
C THR A 94 -4.88 2.47 15.28
N PHE A 95 -5.09 3.74 15.71
CA PHE A 95 -4.10 4.80 15.52
C PHE A 95 -2.69 4.37 15.96
N GLY A 96 -1.70 4.59 15.09
CA GLY A 96 -0.31 4.22 15.32
C GLY A 96 0.01 2.73 15.17
N LYS A 97 -0.99 1.87 14.94
CA LYS A 97 -0.75 0.47 14.60
C LYS A 97 -0.42 0.32 13.11
N TRP A 98 0.41 -0.66 12.81
CA TRP A 98 0.73 -1.02 11.44
C TRP A 98 0.54 -2.53 11.23
N ILE A 99 0.32 -2.89 9.99
CA ILE A 99 0.28 -4.27 9.51
C ILE A 99 1.14 -4.39 8.26
N SER A 100 1.50 -5.61 7.93
CA SER A 100 2.21 -5.91 6.70
C SER A 100 1.64 -7.13 6.00
N ARG A 101 1.83 -7.16 4.67
CA ARG A 101 1.54 -8.32 3.82
C ARG A 101 2.61 -8.43 2.74
N GLU A 102 2.94 -9.64 2.39
CA GLU A 102 3.75 -9.88 1.20
C GLU A 102 2.83 -9.92 -0.01
N LEU A 103 3.08 -9.01 -0.97
CA LEU A 103 2.42 -8.99 -2.26
C LEU A 103 3.45 -9.41 -3.31
N ASN A 104 3.11 -10.37 -4.16
CA ASN A 104 4.04 -10.89 -5.15
C ASN A 104 3.32 -11.39 -6.42
N GLU A 105 4.11 -11.71 -7.44
CA GLU A 105 3.62 -12.19 -8.74
C GLU A 105 2.98 -13.59 -8.72
N ASP A 106 3.13 -14.35 -7.63
CA ASP A 106 2.53 -15.67 -7.49
C ASP A 106 1.18 -15.63 -6.78
N ASN A 107 1.09 -14.86 -5.66
CA ASN A 107 -0.15 -14.75 -4.90
C ASN A 107 -1.17 -13.84 -5.57
N HIS A 108 -0.74 -12.82 -6.32
CA HIS A 108 -1.56 -11.80 -6.98
C HIS A 108 -2.47 -11.03 -6.03
N GLU A 109 -2.19 -11.07 -4.74
CA GLU A 109 -2.95 -10.35 -3.73
C GLU A 109 -2.77 -8.85 -3.86
N MET A 110 -3.77 -8.12 -3.37
CA MET A 110 -3.77 -6.66 -3.38
C MET A 110 -4.17 -6.15 -2.01
N LEU A 111 -3.60 -5.02 -1.59
CA LEU A 111 -4.07 -4.29 -0.42
C LEU A 111 -4.95 -3.11 -0.82
N TYR A 112 -6.15 -3.05 -0.24
CA TYR A 112 -6.97 -1.85 -0.25
C TYR A 112 -6.71 -1.05 1.03
N LEU A 113 -6.32 0.19 0.85
CA LEU A 113 -5.94 1.14 1.90
C LEU A 113 -6.94 2.29 1.90
N PRO A 114 -7.75 2.48 2.95
CA PRO A 114 -8.67 3.61 3.04
C PRO A 114 -7.92 4.92 3.29
N LYS A 115 -8.66 6.03 3.25
CA LYS A 115 -8.16 7.35 3.64
C LYS A 115 -7.54 7.32 5.03
N GLY A 116 -6.44 8.07 5.22
CA GLY A 116 -5.75 8.17 6.50
C GLY A 116 -4.89 6.94 6.85
N ILE A 117 -4.49 6.18 5.84
CA ILE A 117 -3.46 5.14 5.98
C ILE A 117 -2.18 5.61 5.30
N ALA A 118 -1.09 5.67 6.05
CA ALA A 118 0.24 5.86 5.48
C ALA A 118 0.74 4.52 4.93
N HIS A 119 1.28 4.56 3.73
CA HIS A 119 1.69 3.39 2.96
C HIS A 119 3.18 3.42 2.64
N GLY A 120 3.81 2.28 2.71
CA GLY A 120 5.18 2.06 2.27
C GLY A 120 5.45 0.60 1.99
N PHE A 121 6.54 0.31 1.31
CA PHE A 121 6.95 -1.05 1.03
C PHE A 121 8.47 -1.19 0.95
N GLN A 122 8.97 -2.40 1.13
CA GLN A 122 10.34 -2.79 0.82
C GLN A 122 10.32 -3.89 -0.24
N SER A 123 11.03 -3.71 -1.37
CA SER A 123 11.16 -4.76 -2.39
C SER A 123 11.96 -5.94 -1.85
N LEU A 124 11.47 -7.15 -2.08
CA LEU A 124 12.10 -8.41 -1.65
C LEU A 124 12.94 -9.03 -2.75
N GLU A 125 12.80 -8.52 -3.98
CA GLU A 125 13.48 -9.00 -5.18
C GLU A 125 13.99 -7.85 -6.02
N ASP A 126 14.95 -8.12 -6.91
CA ASP A 126 15.36 -7.20 -7.98
C ASP A 126 14.23 -7.09 -9.02
N ASP A 127 14.24 -6.03 -9.81
CA ASP A 127 13.31 -5.80 -10.93
C ASP A 127 11.80 -5.90 -10.57
N THR A 128 11.46 -5.46 -9.36
CA THR A 128 10.10 -5.53 -8.80
C THR A 128 9.23 -4.35 -9.28
N PHE A 129 7.99 -4.64 -9.67
CA PHE A 129 6.98 -3.64 -10.03
C PHE A 129 5.87 -3.57 -8.98
N VAL A 130 5.48 -2.35 -8.62
CA VAL A 130 4.32 -2.09 -7.77
C VAL A 130 3.34 -1.21 -8.53
N TYR A 131 2.10 -1.66 -8.61
CA TYR A 131 1.02 -0.96 -9.30
C TYR A 131 -0.01 -0.44 -8.31
N TYR A 132 -0.47 0.80 -8.57
CA TYR A 132 -1.40 1.51 -7.72
C TYR A 132 -2.62 1.96 -8.50
N GLN A 133 -3.80 1.85 -7.88
CA GLN A 133 -5.00 2.60 -8.25
C GLN A 133 -5.29 3.58 -7.10
N ILE A 134 -5.46 4.86 -7.41
CA ILE A 134 -5.53 5.94 -6.42
C ILE A 134 -6.81 6.73 -6.58
N GLY A 135 -7.55 6.90 -5.48
CA GLY A 135 -8.88 7.52 -5.45
C GLY A 135 -8.89 9.05 -5.34
N ALA A 136 -7.73 9.70 -5.34
CA ALA A 136 -7.61 11.16 -5.34
C ALA A 136 -6.47 11.62 -6.25
N TYR A 137 -6.53 12.86 -6.72
CA TYR A 137 -5.40 13.46 -7.43
C TYR A 137 -4.24 13.76 -6.47
N TYR A 138 -3.03 13.67 -6.99
CA TYR A 138 -1.85 14.05 -6.21
C TYR A 138 -1.83 15.55 -5.95
N GLU A 139 -1.78 15.94 -4.67
CA GLU A 139 -1.65 17.32 -4.22
C GLU A 139 -0.32 17.48 -3.47
N PRO A 140 0.70 18.13 -4.10
CA PRO A 140 2.03 18.27 -3.49
C PRO A 140 2.02 18.94 -2.12
N LYS A 141 1.10 19.89 -1.88
CA LYS A 141 0.99 20.62 -0.60
C LYS A 141 0.40 19.75 0.52
N ALA A 142 -0.35 18.72 0.16
CA ALA A 142 -0.94 17.75 1.10
C ALA A 142 -0.08 16.51 1.30
N ALA A 143 0.91 16.27 0.44
CA ALA A 143 1.79 15.12 0.54
C ALA A 143 2.60 15.16 1.85
N ARG A 144 2.54 14.06 2.61
CA ARG A 144 3.21 13.87 3.89
C ARG A 144 3.98 12.55 3.86
N GLY A 145 4.98 12.47 4.74
CA GLY A 145 5.72 11.24 4.99
C GLY A 145 6.06 11.07 6.45
N ILE A 146 6.19 9.82 6.83
CA ILE A 146 6.70 9.39 8.12
C ILE A 146 7.99 8.62 7.85
N ARG A 147 9.03 8.88 8.61
CA ARG A 147 10.30 8.19 8.40
C ARG A 147 10.15 6.70 8.70
N TYR A 148 10.67 5.87 7.84
CA TYR A 148 10.53 4.41 7.85
C TYR A 148 10.99 3.76 9.18
N ASP A 149 11.90 4.41 9.91
CA ASP A 149 12.50 3.97 11.17
C ASP A 149 12.04 4.80 12.38
N ASP A 150 10.91 5.51 12.27
CA ASP A 150 10.37 6.29 13.39
C ASP A 150 10.09 5.36 14.58
N PRO A 151 10.76 5.56 15.73
CA PRO A 151 10.66 4.66 16.88
C PRO A 151 9.26 4.58 17.49
N ARG A 152 8.39 5.56 17.24
CA ARG A 152 6.99 5.54 17.71
C ARG A 152 6.20 4.40 17.11
N TYR A 153 6.51 4.05 15.88
CA TYR A 153 5.81 3.00 15.14
C TYR A 153 6.61 1.70 15.11
N ALA A 154 7.95 1.78 15.21
CA ALA A 154 8.86 0.63 15.27
C ALA A 154 8.57 -0.43 14.19
N ILE A 155 8.31 0.03 12.94
CA ILE A 155 8.01 -0.85 11.80
C ILE A 155 9.18 -1.81 11.59
N GLN A 156 8.87 -3.10 11.54
CA GLN A 156 9.87 -4.16 11.34
C GLN A 156 10.01 -4.44 9.84
N TRP A 157 11.08 -3.92 9.23
CA TRP A 157 11.40 -4.19 7.84
C TRP A 157 12.22 -5.47 7.71
N PRO A 158 11.90 -6.38 6.77
CA PRO A 158 12.51 -7.71 6.71
C PRO A 158 13.97 -7.72 6.27
N LEU A 159 14.42 -6.69 5.53
CA LEU A 159 15.80 -6.59 5.07
C LEU A 159 16.55 -5.46 5.79
N GLU A 160 17.79 -5.75 6.21
CA GLU A 160 18.66 -4.75 6.83
C GLU A 160 19.09 -3.66 5.83
N GLU A 161 19.46 -4.09 4.62
CA GLU A 161 19.82 -3.16 3.54
C GLU A 161 18.57 -2.43 3.05
N LYS A 162 18.65 -1.09 3.02
CA LYS A 162 17.55 -0.21 2.61
C LYS A 162 18.04 0.83 1.62
N ILE A 163 17.56 0.74 0.40
CA ILE A 163 17.81 1.73 -0.65
C ILE A 163 16.66 2.75 -0.61
N LEU A 164 16.97 3.98 -0.22
CA LEU A 164 15.99 5.05 0.00
C LEU A 164 16.31 6.27 -0.83
N SER A 165 15.28 7.01 -1.23
CA SER A 165 15.44 8.37 -1.74
C SER A 165 15.87 9.32 -0.63
N ASN A 166 16.49 10.46 -0.99
CA ASN A 166 16.81 11.50 -0.01
C ASN A 166 15.54 12.00 0.69
N ARG A 167 14.45 12.16 -0.05
CA ARG A 167 13.14 12.55 0.52
C ARG A 167 12.68 11.61 1.64
N ASP A 168 12.77 10.29 1.43
CA ASP A 168 12.30 9.29 2.41
C ASP A 168 13.20 9.26 3.65
N LYS A 169 14.51 9.58 3.49
CA LYS A 169 15.45 9.72 4.62
C LYS A 169 15.20 10.98 5.46
N GLU A 170 14.69 12.03 4.83
CA GLU A 170 14.49 13.36 5.44
C GLU A 170 13.11 13.55 6.06
N HIS A 171 12.22 12.56 5.96
CA HIS A 171 10.93 12.63 6.65
C HIS A 171 11.12 12.85 8.15
N PRO A 172 10.27 13.69 8.78
CA PRO A 172 10.43 14.00 10.20
C PRO A 172 10.16 12.77 11.08
N VAL A 173 10.87 12.72 12.21
CA VAL A 173 10.66 11.75 13.29
C VAL A 173 9.97 12.47 14.45
N GLY A 174 9.03 11.79 15.10
CA GLY A 174 8.40 12.34 16.31
C GLY A 174 7.36 13.44 16.06
N VAL A 175 6.97 13.71 14.83
CA VAL A 175 5.94 14.72 14.51
C VAL A 175 4.55 14.12 14.66
N SER A 176 3.63 14.86 15.31
CA SER A 176 2.20 14.49 15.33
C SER A 176 1.65 14.51 13.91
N VAL A 177 0.91 13.47 13.54
CA VAL A 177 0.25 13.29 12.24
C VAL A 177 -1.11 13.93 12.28
#